data_278d5979a223f786bbb5a7aca6627968
#
_entry.id   278d5979a223f786bbb5a7aca6627968
#
_cell.length_a   1.000
_cell.length_b   1.000
_cell.length_c   1.000
_cell.angle_alpha   90.00
_cell.angle_beta   90.00
_cell.angle_gamma   90.00
#
_symmetry.space_group_name_H-M   'P 1'
#
loop_
_entity.id
_entity.type
_entity.pdbx_description
1 polymer ?
#
loop_
_entity_poly.entity_id
_entity_poly.type
_entity_poly.pdbx_seq_one_letter_code
_entity_poly.pdbx_strand_id
1 'polypeptide(L)'
;MNQDYLKELFSYDDGWLYWKVDKGLKRLAGKKAGSIQKITGYWRVKIDGKEYLLHRLIFLYHHGFLPEYLDHINGNPLDNRIENLRKATISQNGFNTRKYKNNKSGVKNVFWYSRAQKWIARIRVNGKNVFHQQCDTVEEAEALLKDVRHKYHGEFANDGKTKEAL
;
A
#
# COMPACT_ATOMS: atom_id res chain seq x y z
N MET A 1 -15.60 -16.43 3.55
CA MET A 1 -14.45 -16.78 2.66
C MET A 1 -13.35 -17.35 3.53
N ASN A 2 -12.89 -18.55 3.29
CA ASN A 2 -11.77 -19.19 3.96
C ASN A 2 -10.70 -19.60 2.94
N GLN A 3 -9.54 -20.03 3.42
CA GLN A 3 -8.38 -20.38 2.61
C GLN A 3 -8.66 -21.59 1.69
N ASP A 4 -9.27 -22.64 2.23
CA ASP A 4 -9.49 -23.89 1.50
C ASP A 4 -10.41 -23.65 0.29
N TYR A 5 -11.50 -22.91 0.49
CA TYR A 5 -12.39 -22.53 -0.60
C TYR A 5 -11.68 -21.69 -1.67
N LEU A 6 -10.77 -20.78 -1.27
CA LEU A 6 -9.97 -20.06 -2.26
C LEU A 6 -9.03 -20.99 -3.05
N LYS A 7 -8.40 -21.97 -2.39
CA LYS A 7 -7.51 -22.95 -3.04
C LYS A 7 -8.26 -23.93 -3.96
N GLU A 8 -9.53 -24.19 -3.65
CA GLU A 8 -10.41 -24.93 -4.57
C GLU A 8 -10.71 -24.13 -5.84
N LEU A 9 -11.01 -22.83 -5.68
CA LEU A 9 -11.40 -21.98 -6.80
C LEU A 9 -10.25 -21.50 -7.67
N PHE A 10 -9.06 -21.29 -7.08
CA PHE A 10 -7.96 -20.60 -7.73
C PHE A 10 -6.63 -21.33 -7.60
N SER A 11 -5.77 -21.12 -8.60
CA SER A 11 -4.31 -21.24 -8.47
C SER A 11 -3.70 -19.83 -8.36
N TYR A 12 -2.56 -19.75 -7.70
CA TYR A 12 -1.77 -18.51 -7.59
C TYR A 12 -0.54 -18.59 -8.47
N ASP A 13 -0.24 -17.51 -9.17
CA ASP A 13 0.99 -17.34 -9.93
C ASP A 13 1.36 -15.85 -10.00
N ASP A 14 2.56 -15.50 -9.54
CA ASP A 14 3.22 -14.19 -9.60
C ASP A 14 2.28 -12.99 -9.37
N GLY A 15 1.60 -12.96 -8.22
CA GLY A 15 0.69 -11.87 -7.83
C GLY A 15 -0.70 -11.93 -8.45
N TRP A 16 -1.06 -13.06 -9.04
CA TRP A 16 -2.35 -13.27 -9.68
C TRP A 16 -3.03 -14.54 -9.21
N LEU A 17 -4.37 -14.51 -9.23
CA LEU A 17 -5.21 -15.68 -9.09
C LEU A 17 -5.80 -16.07 -10.45
N TYR A 18 -5.74 -17.35 -10.76
CA TYR A 18 -6.32 -17.94 -11.96
C TYR A 18 -7.42 -18.91 -11.55
N TRP A 19 -8.54 -18.86 -12.22
CA TRP A 19 -9.66 -19.78 -11.97
C TRP A 19 -9.24 -21.23 -12.28
N LYS A 20 -9.47 -22.13 -11.34
CA LYS A 20 -9.32 -23.57 -11.53
C LYS A 20 -10.60 -24.23 -12.06
N VAL A 21 -11.75 -23.56 -11.86
CA VAL A 21 -13.08 -24.09 -12.12
C VAL A 21 -13.89 -23.15 -12.99
N ASP A 22 -14.84 -23.71 -13.73
CA ASP A 22 -15.88 -22.95 -14.42
C ASP A 22 -17.01 -22.57 -13.47
N LYS A 23 -17.68 -21.45 -13.69
CA LYS A 23 -18.81 -20.94 -12.88
C LYS A 23 -20.08 -20.89 -13.74
N GLY A 24 -20.93 -21.88 -13.58
CA GLY A 24 -22.15 -22.02 -14.38
C GLY A 24 -21.83 -22.11 -15.87
N LEU A 25 -22.42 -21.24 -16.69
CA LEU A 25 -22.16 -21.17 -18.13
C LEU A 25 -20.86 -20.44 -18.51
N LYS A 26 -20.15 -19.85 -17.53
CA LYS A 26 -18.92 -19.10 -17.78
C LYS A 26 -17.71 -20.02 -17.73
N ARG A 27 -17.04 -20.15 -18.88
CA ARG A 27 -15.75 -20.86 -18.97
C ARG A 27 -14.63 -19.96 -18.44
N LEU A 28 -14.28 -20.14 -17.17
CA LEU A 28 -13.30 -19.33 -16.44
C LEU A 28 -12.01 -20.09 -16.16
N ALA A 29 -12.04 -21.42 -16.14
CA ALA A 29 -10.84 -22.23 -15.86
C ALA A 29 -9.64 -21.79 -16.71
N GLY A 30 -8.50 -21.61 -16.08
CA GLY A 30 -7.25 -21.09 -16.68
C GLY A 30 -7.21 -19.58 -16.92
N LYS A 31 -8.31 -18.84 -16.70
CA LYS A 31 -8.33 -17.38 -16.90
C LYS A 31 -7.93 -16.62 -15.63
N LYS A 32 -7.23 -15.51 -15.83
CA LYS A 32 -6.91 -14.56 -14.78
C LYS A 32 -8.18 -14.04 -14.10
N ALA A 33 -8.20 -14.04 -12.76
CA ALA A 33 -9.37 -13.64 -11.99
C ALA A 33 -9.42 -12.13 -11.78
N GLY A 34 -10.60 -11.55 -12.01
CA GLY A 34 -10.90 -10.17 -11.67
C GLY A 34 -10.68 -9.15 -12.78
N SER A 35 -10.86 -7.91 -12.38
CA SER A 35 -10.69 -6.72 -13.22
C SER A 35 -10.26 -5.51 -12.38
N ILE A 36 -9.63 -4.53 -13.01
CA ILE A 36 -9.25 -3.29 -12.34
C ILE A 36 -10.47 -2.38 -12.14
N GLN A 37 -10.64 -1.90 -10.93
CA GLN A 37 -11.61 -0.84 -10.65
C GLN A 37 -10.98 0.53 -10.94
N LYS A 38 -11.42 1.19 -12.00
CA LYS A 38 -10.83 2.46 -12.51
C LYS A 38 -10.76 3.58 -11.45
N ILE A 39 -11.75 3.68 -10.56
CA ILE A 39 -11.83 4.74 -9.55
C ILE A 39 -10.75 4.56 -8.47
N THR A 40 -10.55 3.35 -7.98
CA THR A 40 -9.63 3.07 -6.87
C THR A 40 -8.25 2.59 -7.31
N GLY A 41 -8.13 2.13 -8.55
CA GLY A 41 -6.91 1.54 -9.08
C GLY A 41 -6.59 0.12 -8.57
N TYR A 42 -7.49 -0.49 -7.76
CA TYR A 42 -7.29 -1.84 -7.25
C TYR A 42 -7.97 -2.89 -8.14
N TRP A 43 -7.36 -4.07 -8.20
CA TRP A 43 -7.99 -5.24 -8.79
C TRP A 43 -9.03 -5.83 -7.84
N ARG A 44 -10.19 -6.21 -8.41
CA ARG A 44 -11.30 -6.86 -7.70
C ARG A 44 -11.71 -8.16 -8.39
N VAL A 45 -12.06 -9.13 -7.57
CA VAL A 45 -12.56 -10.44 -8.00
C VAL A 45 -13.97 -10.63 -7.45
N LYS A 46 -14.91 -10.97 -8.29
CA LYS A 46 -16.28 -11.30 -7.88
C LYS A 46 -16.41 -12.81 -7.66
N ILE A 47 -16.76 -13.21 -6.43
CA ILE A 47 -16.96 -14.60 -6.01
C ILE A 47 -18.34 -14.69 -5.37
N ASP A 48 -19.20 -15.55 -5.89
CA ASP A 48 -20.55 -15.81 -5.35
C ASP A 48 -21.35 -14.52 -5.07
N GLY A 49 -21.34 -13.61 -6.04
CA GLY A 49 -22.05 -12.32 -5.99
C GLY A 49 -21.36 -11.21 -5.21
N LYS A 50 -20.33 -11.51 -4.42
CA LYS A 50 -19.58 -10.52 -3.60
C LYS A 50 -18.26 -10.13 -4.25
N GLU A 51 -17.87 -8.86 -4.11
CA GLU A 51 -16.59 -8.35 -4.60
C GLU A 51 -15.54 -8.34 -3.49
N TYR A 52 -14.33 -8.75 -3.85
CA TYR A 52 -13.18 -8.82 -2.99
C TYR A 52 -11.97 -8.16 -3.66
N LEU A 53 -11.12 -7.49 -2.89
CA LEU A 53 -9.84 -6.97 -3.38
C LEU A 53 -8.86 -8.12 -3.63
N LEU A 54 -8.23 -8.15 -4.80
CA LEU A 54 -7.32 -9.23 -5.21
C LEU A 54 -6.18 -9.45 -4.21
N HIS A 55 -5.49 -8.38 -3.78
CA HIS A 55 -4.40 -8.49 -2.81
C HIS A 55 -4.84 -9.12 -1.47
N ARG A 56 -6.09 -8.86 -1.03
CA ARG A 56 -6.64 -9.48 0.18
C ARG A 56 -6.92 -10.97 -0.01
N LEU A 57 -7.41 -11.37 -1.19
CA LEU A 57 -7.60 -12.79 -1.51
C LEU A 57 -6.26 -13.52 -1.58
N ILE A 58 -5.24 -12.91 -2.19
CA ILE A 58 -3.89 -13.50 -2.27
C ILE A 58 -3.30 -13.65 -0.86
N PHE A 59 -3.42 -12.64 -0.01
CA PHE A 59 -2.95 -12.74 1.36
C PHE A 59 -3.67 -13.87 2.13
N LEU A 60 -5.00 -13.96 2.01
CA LEU A 60 -5.77 -15.05 2.61
C LEU A 60 -5.39 -16.42 2.05
N TYR A 61 -5.13 -16.51 0.74
CA TYR A 61 -4.70 -17.73 0.05
C TYR A 61 -3.40 -18.29 0.63
N HIS A 62 -2.44 -17.43 0.95
CA HIS A 62 -1.13 -17.85 1.48
C HIS A 62 -1.14 -18.05 3.00
N HIS A 63 -1.77 -17.16 3.75
CA HIS A 63 -1.64 -17.11 5.22
C HIS A 63 -2.81 -17.71 5.99
N GLY A 64 -3.95 -17.98 5.36
CA GLY A 64 -5.14 -18.54 6.01
C GLY A 64 -5.95 -17.55 6.88
N PHE A 65 -5.50 -16.31 7.00
CA PHE A 65 -6.21 -15.24 7.72
C PHE A 65 -6.12 -13.89 6.98
N LEU A 66 -7.01 -12.96 7.36
CA LEU A 66 -6.98 -11.58 6.84
C LEU A 66 -6.73 -10.60 7.97
N PRO A 67 -5.67 -9.78 7.89
CA PRO A 67 -5.48 -8.66 8.80
C PRO A 67 -6.48 -7.54 8.46
N GLU A 68 -6.70 -6.64 9.41
CA GLU A 68 -7.57 -5.47 9.22
C GLU A 68 -7.06 -4.60 8.07
N TYR A 69 -5.76 -4.29 8.07
CA TYR A 69 -5.10 -3.52 7.02
C TYR A 69 -3.95 -4.31 6.39
N LEU A 70 -3.86 -4.20 5.06
CA LEU A 70 -2.75 -4.68 4.25
C LEU A 70 -2.07 -3.49 3.57
N ASP A 71 -0.75 -3.58 3.44
CA ASP A 71 0.09 -2.59 2.77
C ASP A 71 0.86 -3.24 1.62
N HIS A 72 1.04 -2.50 0.53
CA HIS A 72 1.95 -2.86 -0.55
C HIS A 72 3.32 -2.25 -0.26
N ILE A 73 4.33 -3.07 0.04
CA ILE A 73 5.66 -2.64 0.51
C ILE A 73 6.28 -1.59 -0.42
N ASN A 74 6.16 -1.78 -1.74
CA ASN A 74 6.66 -0.84 -2.75
C ASN A 74 5.71 0.33 -3.05
N GLY A 75 4.53 0.39 -2.40
CA GLY A 75 3.51 1.42 -2.64
C GLY A 75 2.82 1.33 -4.01
N ASN A 76 2.98 0.22 -4.75
CA ASN A 76 2.30 -0.03 -6.01
C ASN A 76 1.07 -0.95 -5.79
N PRO A 77 -0.18 -0.46 -5.89
CA PRO A 77 -1.38 -1.25 -5.64
C PRO A 77 -1.67 -2.30 -6.73
N LEU A 78 -0.91 -2.31 -7.81
CA LEU A 78 -1.02 -3.28 -8.90
C LEU A 78 -0.07 -4.47 -8.73
N ASP A 79 0.94 -4.36 -7.88
CA ASP A 79 1.89 -5.42 -7.57
C ASP A 79 1.39 -6.25 -6.38
N ASN A 80 0.61 -7.30 -6.67
CA ASN A 80 -0.02 -8.14 -5.67
C ASN A 80 0.78 -9.41 -5.36
N ARG A 81 2.07 -9.46 -5.73
CA ARG A 81 2.95 -10.56 -5.31
C ARG A 81 2.95 -10.68 -3.80
N ILE A 82 2.94 -11.91 -3.28
CA ILE A 82 2.81 -12.14 -1.84
C ILE A 82 3.95 -11.50 -1.04
N GLU A 83 5.17 -11.47 -1.61
CA GLU A 83 6.36 -10.86 -1.03
C GLU A 83 6.22 -9.34 -0.89
N ASN A 84 5.36 -8.72 -1.69
CA ASN A 84 5.07 -7.29 -1.65
C ASN A 84 3.90 -6.94 -0.72
N LEU A 85 3.25 -7.92 -0.10
CA LEU A 85 2.11 -7.72 0.78
C LEU A 85 2.48 -7.95 2.24
N ARG A 86 2.15 -6.98 3.11
CA ARG A 86 2.37 -7.13 4.55
C ARG A 86 1.16 -6.63 5.36
N LYS A 87 0.97 -7.21 6.56
CA LYS A 87 0.01 -6.65 7.52
C LYS A 87 0.51 -5.28 8.00
N ALA A 88 -0.42 -4.36 8.22
CA ALA A 88 -0.12 -3.02 8.70
C ALA A 88 -1.19 -2.55 9.70
N THR A 89 -0.87 -1.52 10.47
CA THR A 89 -1.85 -0.68 11.15
C THR A 89 -2.25 0.49 10.24
N ILE A 90 -3.30 1.24 10.58
CA ILE A 90 -3.67 2.47 9.87
C ILE A 90 -2.49 3.44 9.79
N SER A 91 -1.78 3.62 10.92
CA SER A 91 -0.63 4.52 11.01
C SER A 91 0.52 4.07 10.10
N GLN A 92 0.86 2.79 10.14
CA GLN A 92 1.92 2.20 9.30
C GLN A 92 1.59 2.30 7.80
N ASN A 93 0.35 2.02 7.42
CA ASN A 93 -0.09 2.18 6.05
C ASN A 93 0.03 3.65 5.59
N GLY A 94 -0.31 4.61 6.50
CA GLY A 94 -0.08 6.04 6.28
C GLY A 94 1.39 6.41 6.10
N PHE A 95 2.33 5.71 6.76
CA PHE A 95 3.77 5.97 6.60
C PHE A 95 4.26 5.58 5.21
N ASN A 96 3.71 4.54 4.60
CA ASN A 96 4.09 4.06 3.27
C ASN A 96 3.38 4.81 2.12
N THR A 97 2.50 5.78 2.38
CA THR A 97 1.83 6.53 1.32
C THR A 97 2.81 7.34 0.48
N ARG A 98 2.47 7.57 -0.79
CA ARG A 98 3.17 8.51 -1.67
C ARG A 98 2.99 9.95 -1.17
N LYS A 99 3.85 10.88 -1.62
CA LYS A 99 3.61 12.31 -1.39
C LYS A 99 2.31 12.75 -2.08
N TYR A 100 1.60 13.68 -1.45
CA TYR A 100 0.39 14.25 -2.03
C TYR A 100 0.69 15.01 -3.33
N LYS A 101 -0.24 14.99 -4.28
CA LYS A 101 -0.11 15.68 -5.58
C LYS A 101 0.06 17.21 -5.43
N ASN A 102 -0.51 17.79 -4.37
CA ASN A 102 -0.41 19.23 -4.05
C ASN A 102 0.78 19.57 -3.15
N ASN A 103 1.71 18.64 -2.94
CA ASN A 103 2.91 18.90 -2.16
C ASN A 103 3.85 19.85 -2.92
N LYS A 104 3.95 21.10 -2.45
CA LYS A 104 4.74 22.17 -3.07
C LYS A 104 6.24 22.04 -2.84
N SER A 105 6.68 21.38 -1.75
CA SER A 105 8.11 21.20 -1.46
C SER A 105 8.78 20.15 -2.32
N GLY A 106 7.99 19.24 -2.96
CA GLY A 106 8.54 18.06 -3.62
C GLY A 106 8.98 16.95 -2.66
N VAL A 107 9.10 17.22 -1.36
CA VAL A 107 9.56 16.30 -0.32
C VAL A 107 8.41 15.93 0.62
N LYS A 108 8.20 14.63 0.85
CA LYS A 108 7.17 14.14 1.78
C LYS A 108 7.48 14.60 3.21
N ASN A 109 6.43 15.03 3.93
CA ASN A 109 6.51 15.55 5.30
C ASN A 109 7.22 16.92 5.43
N VAL A 110 7.44 17.63 4.33
CA VAL A 110 7.92 19.02 4.30
C VAL A 110 6.85 19.93 3.74
N PHE A 111 6.59 21.05 4.40
CA PHE A 111 5.62 22.06 3.96
C PHE A 111 6.08 23.47 4.36
N TRP A 112 5.65 24.47 3.58
CA TRP A 112 5.95 25.87 3.84
C TRP A 112 5.06 26.44 4.93
N TYR A 113 5.63 27.12 5.92
CA TYR A 113 4.91 27.82 6.96
C TYR A 113 5.07 29.35 6.79
N SER A 114 4.09 29.97 6.20
CA SER A 114 4.15 31.37 5.75
C SER A 114 4.33 32.39 6.88
N ARG A 115 3.80 32.11 8.08
CA ARG A 115 3.95 33.04 9.23
C ARG A 115 5.42 33.19 9.66
N ALA A 116 6.18 32.14 9.65
CA ALA A 116 7.59 32.12 10.05
C ALA A 116 8.55 32.25 8.86
N GLN A 117 8.04 32.21 7.61
CA GLN A 117 8.86 32.18 6.38
C GLN A 117 9.90 31.05 6.42
N LYS A 118 9.47 29.84 6.86
CA LYS A 118 10.32 28.66 7.03
C LYS A 118 9.68 27.41 6.45
N TRP A 119 10.50 26.46 6.07
CA TRP A 119 10.07 25.10 5.80
C TRP A 119 9.94 24.33 7.11
N ILE A 120 8.90 23.51 7.20
CA ILE A 120 8.66 22.65 8.36
C ILE A 120 8.89 21.20 7.94
N ALA A 121 9.83 20.54 8.60
CA ALA A 121 10.01 19.08 8.58
C ALA A 121 9.20 18.49 9.74
N ARG A 122 8.22 17.61 9.46
CA ARG A 122 7.33 17.08 10.50
C ARG A 122 7.01 15.60 10.28
N ILE A 123 7.19 14.80 11.33
CA ILE A 123 6.73 13.40 11.40
C ILE A 123 5.63 13.30 12.45
N ARG A 124 4.56 12.60 12.10
CA ARG A 124 3.45 12.26 12.99
C ARG A 124 3.32 10.75 13.12
N VAL A 125 3.13 10.28 14.36
CA VAL A 125 2.83 8.89 14.68
C VAL A 125 1.60 8.88 15.59
N ASN A 126 0.60 8.09 15.24
CA ASN A 126 -0.66 7.99 15.99
C ASN A 126 -1.29 9.38 16.30
N GLY A 127 -1.27 10.27 15.31
CA GLY A 127 -1.81 11.63 15.43
C GLY A 127 -0.91 12.63 16.17
N LYS A 128 0.14 12.21 16.85
CA LYS A 128 1.06 13.09 17.60
C LYS A 128 2.28 13.48 16.77
N ASN A 129 2.74 14.73 16.91
CA ASN A 129 4.02 15.15 16.32
C ASN A 129 5.15 14.53 17.16
N VAL A 130 5.92 13.63 16.54
CA VAL A 130 7.13 13.02 17.16
C VAL A 130 8.42 13.69 16.71
N PHE A 131 8.34 14.44 15.62
CA PHE A 131 9.40 15.29 15.13
C PHE A 131 8.80 16.55 14.49
N HIS A 132 9.39 17.71 14.79
CA HIS A 132 8.99 18.99 14.24
C HIS A 132 10.19 19.94 14.25
N GLN A 133 10.67 20.36 13.07
CA GLN A 133 11.81 21.24 12.92
C GLN A 133 11.53 22.31 11.87
N GLN A 134 11.92 23.55 12.15
CA GLN A 134 11.97 24.63 11.18
C GLN A 134 13.31 24.62 10.45
N CYS A 135 13.27 24.79 9.14
CA CYS A 135 14.41 24.77 8.23
C CYS A 135 14.39 25.99 7.31
N ASP A 136 15.53 26.45 6.90
CA ASP A 136 15.65 27.53 5.94
C ASP A 136 15.42 27.04 4.51
N THR A 137 15.85 25.82 4.20
CA THR A 137 15.73 25.23 2.88
C THR A 137 14.98 23.88 2.89
N VAL A 138 14.51 23.45 1.74
CA VAL A 138 13.88 22.14 1.55
C VAL A 138 14.93 21.03 1.71
N GLU A 139 16.14 21.26 1.24
CA GLU A 139 17.26 20.32 1.27
C GLU A 139 17.66 20.01 2.72
N GLU A 140 17.74 21.03 3.58
CA GLU A 140 17.96 20.85 5.01
C GLU A 140 16.86 19.99 5.64
N ALA A 141 15.58 20.31 5.34
CA ALA A 141 14.44 19.55 5.82
C ALA A 141 14.45 18.10 5.33
N GLU A 142 14.84 17.84 4.08
CA GLU A 142 14.94 16.49 3.51
C GLU A 142 16.04 15.67 4.18
N ALA A 143 17.21 16.26 4.39
CA ALA A 143 18.34 15.63 5.07
C ALA A 143 17.96 15.17 6.48
N LEU A 144 17.33 16.06 7.27
CA LEU A 144 16.85 15.73 8.61
C LEU A 144 15.82 14.61 8.61
N LEU A 145 14.91 14.61 7.64
CA LEU A 145 13.83 13.61 7.58
C LEU A 145 14.30 12.22 7.17
N LYS A 146 15.46 12.06 6.54
CA LYS A 146 15.98 10.78 6.10
C LYS A 146 16.11 9.80 7.29
N ASP A 147 16.85 10.21 8.31
CA ASP A 147 17.12 9.38 9.48
C ASP A 147 15.90 9.30 10.42
N VAL A 148 15.19 10.42 10.56
CA VAL A 148 13.99 10.51 11.40
C VAL A 148 12.87 9.60 10.89
N ARG A 149 12.67 9.46 9.57
CA ARG A 149 11.70 8.52 9.02
C ARG A 149 12.04 7.08 9.41
N HIS A 150 13.29 6.65 9.25
CA HIS A 150 13.72 5.31 9.64
C HIS A 150 13.52 5.06 11.13
N LYS A 151 13.85 6.04 11.98
CA LYS A 151 13.67 5.95 13.43
C LYS A 151 12.21 5.73 13.84
N TYR A 152 11.26 6.46 13.24
CA TYR A 152 9.87 6.45 13.69
C TYR A 152 8.93 5.59 12.85
N HIS A 153 9.25 5.33 11.59
CA HIS A 153 8.43 4.54 10.68
C HIS A 153 8.97 3.11 10.48
N GLY A 154 10.23 2.84 10.89
CA GLY A 154 10.87 1.53 10.74
C GLY A 154 10.83 1.03 9.29
N GLU A 155 10.44 -0.22 9.12
CA GLU A 155 10.28 -0.86 7.80
C GLU A 155 9.23 -0.19 6.89
N PHE A 156 8.30 0.61 7.45
CA PHE A 156 7.31 1.37 6.70
C PHE A 156 7.81 2.75 6.24
N ALA A 157 9.08 3.07 6.48
CA ALA A 157 9.65 4.34 6.05
C ALA A 157 9.61 4.47 4.52
N ASN A 158 9.02 5.58 4.03
CA ASN A 158 8.87 5.88 2.62
C ASN A 158 9.07 7.38 2.39
N ASP A 159 9.95 7.74 1.46
CA ASP A 159 10.25 9.14 1.10
C ASP A 159 9.19 9.77 0.17
N GLY A 160 8.18 9.00 -0.22
CA GLY A 160 7.10 9.42 -1.12
C GLY A 160 7.38 9.15 -2.59
N LYS A 161 8.52 8.54 -2.92
CA LYS A 161 8.82 8.00 -4.25
C LYS A 161 8.22 6.59 -4.37
N THR A 162 7.84 6.20 -5.57
CA THR A 162 7.47 4.80 -5.84
C THR A 162 8.77 3.98 -5.81
N LYS A 163 8.82 2.95 -4.97
CA LYS A 163 9.91 1.98 -5.07
C LYS A 163 9.67 1.17 -6.34
N GLU A 164 10.68 1.04 -7.17
CA GLU A 164 10.63 0.12 -8.30
C GLU A 164 10.40 -1.31 -7.78
N ALA A 165 9.64 -2.11 -8.54
CA ALA A 165 9.44 -3.51 -8.21
C ALA A 165 10.81 -4.22 -8.23
N LEU A 166 11.16 -4.85 -7.13
CA LEU A 166 12.35 -5.72 -7.02
C LEU A 166 12.14 -6.97 -7.85
#